data_aebed2033ac3f8c9aaf6c6d1923d37fb
#
_entry.id   aebed2033ac3f8c9aaf6c6d1923d37fb
#
_cell.length_a   1.000
_cell.length_b   1.000
_cell.length_c   1.000
_cell.angle_alpha   90.00
_cell.angle_beta   90.00
_cell.angle_gamma   90.00
#
_symmetry.space_group_name_H-M   'P 1'
#
loop_
_entity.id
_entity.type
_entity.pdbx_description
1 polymer ?
#
loop_
_entity_poly.entity_id
_entity_poly.type
_entity_poly.pdbx_seq_one_letter_code
_entity_poly.pdbx_strand_id
1 'polypeptide(L)'
;MSEYQLELKQIVDYPRCRIYRQFIGLLMKDKSIRVGGTSGLYHFTVLSCFANFRTSYKRIDGISYTIYPGEWLCRVSELTEWFRTRFQHQALAILRELQDRHLITYTLLGRGRLVKFKIKGWCKYNRVLEYNAPCQKDTGFFFLPISVANELVSAGRCSEMDAMLDLWINTVYNDTQVQGSEVGPVVYMRNGTGSPLIGYAELAQRWGVSKATAGRYLRKMQELDYLSMRVRTSSQVRQRSANHFWWRRSPIMSARAKRCGAAKSIPARCCTLP
;
A
#
# COMPACT_ATOMS: atom_id res chain seq x y z
N MET A 1 30.53 -9.75 9.94
CA MET A 1 29.61 -8.95 9.11
C MET A 1 28.97 -7.92 10.04
N SER A 2 29.03 -6.63 9.72
CA SER A 2 28.49 -5.60 10.62
C SER A 2 26.95 -5.69 10.61
N GLU A 3 26.31 -5.41 11.75
CA GLU A 3 24.85 -5.33 11.90
C GLU A 3 24.18 -4.47 10.83
N TYR A 4 24.87 -3.43 10.35
CA TYR A 4 24.44 -2.55 9.26
C TYR A 4 24.18 -3.27 7.93
N GLN A 5 24.94 -4.30 7.58
CA GLN A 5 24.72 -5.05 6.33
C GLN A 5 23.51 -5.97 6.39
N LEU A 6 23.10 -6.41 7.57
CA LEU A 6 21.90 -7.20 7.77
C LEU A 6 20.63 -6.34 7.67
N GLU A 7 20.63 -5.11 8.18
CA GLU A 7 19.50 -4.18 8.04
C GLU A 7 19.27 -3.73 6.60
N LEU A 8 20.34 -3.44 5.85
CA LEU A 8 20.26 -3.03 4.44
C LEU A 8 19.74 -4.15 3.53
N LYS A 9 20.11 -5.41 3.79
CA LYS A 9 19.57 -6.58 3.09
C LYS A 9 18.08 -6.80 3.35
N GLN A 10 17.58 -6.36 4.49
CA GLN A 10 16.17 -6.50 4.88
C GLN A 10 15.24 -5.50 4.17
N ILE A 11 15.72 -4.36 3.67
CA ILE A 11 14.87 -3.33 3.06
C ILE A 11 14.25 -3.82 1.74
N VAL A 12 15.02 -4.48 0.87
CA VAL A 12 14.52 -5.04 -0.40
C VAL A 12 13.68 -6.31 -0.19
N ASP A 13 14.03 -7.13 0.81
CA ASP A 13 13.39 -8.42 1.10
C ASP A 13 12.36 -8.34 2.23
N TYR A 14 11.98 -7.16 2.67
CA TYR A 14 11.10 -7.01 3.81
C TYR A 14 9.69 -7.56 3.50
N PRO A 15 9.14 -8.42 4.36
CA PRO A 15 7.89 -9.14 4.06
C PRO A 15 6.64 -8.25 4.15
N ARG A 16 6.80 -6.98 4.52
CA ARG A 16 5.70 -6.04 4.73
C ARG A 16 6.08 -4.62 4.28
N CYS A 17 5.11 -3.89 3.75
CA CYS A 17 5.25 -2.48 3.37
C CYS A 17 4.55 -1.59 4.39
N ARG A 18 5.18 -0.47 4.77
CA ARG A 18 4.58 0.57 5.60
C ARG A 18 3.70 1.48 4.76
N ILE A 19 2.41 1.55 5.10
CA ILE A 19 1.44 2.39 4.41
C ILE A 19 0.88 3.41 5.41
N TYR A 20 1.00 4.71 5.08
CA TYR A 20 0.46 5.78 5.90
C TYR A 20 -1.05 5.92 5.68
N ARG A 21 -1.83 6.02 6.77
CA ARG A 21 -3.28 6.18 6.71
C ARG A 21 -3.68 7.45 5.96
N GLN A 22 -2.94 8.54 6.15
CA GLN A 22 -3.16 9.79 5.44
C GLN A 22 -3.04 9.62 3.91
N PHE A 23 -2.09 8.81 3.44
CA PHE A 23 -1.94 8.51 2.02
C PHE A 23 -3.18 7.81 1.46
N ILE A 24 -3.68 6.78 2.15
CA ILE A 24 -4.91 6.10 1.74
C ILE A 24 -6.12 7.05 1.79
N GLY A 25 -6.20 7.91 2.81
CA GLY A 25 -7.25 8.92 2.91
C GLY A 25 -7.25 9.91 1.73
N LEU A 26 -6.07 10.29 1.21
CA LEU A 26 -5.95 11.11 0.01
C LEU A 26 -6.41 10.33 -1.24
N LEU A 27 -5.97 9.08 -1.38
CA LEU A 27 -6.38 8.22 -2.50
C LEU A 27 -7.88 7.97 -2.54
N MET A 28 -8.51 7.80 -1.40
CA MET A 28 -9.97 7.64 -1.31
C MET A 28 -10.72 8.87 -1.83
N LYS A 29 -10.17 10.06 -1.68
CA LYS A 29 -10.75 11.34 -2.13
C LYS A 29 -10.44 11.65 -3.59
N ASP A 30 -9.31 11.17 -4.10
CA ASP A 30 -8.87 11.43 -5.48
C ASP A 30 -9.72 10.63 -6.48
N LYS A 31 -10.69 11.29 -7.10
CA LYS A 31 -11.58 10.68 -8.09
C LYS A 31 -10.97 10.62 -9.49
N SER A 32 -9.79 11.17 -9.71
CA SER A 32 -9.11 11.12 -11.00
C SER A 32 -8.62 9.71 -11.35
N ILE A 33 -8.32 8.87 -10.34
CA ILE A 33 -7.85 7.49 -10.50
C ILE A 33 -9.04 6.53 -10.38
N ARG A 34 -9.20 5.63 -11.33
CA ARG A 34 -10.34 4.70 -11.38
C ARG A 34 -10.14 3.52 -10.43
N VAL A 35 -11.22 3.17 -9.75
CA VAL A 35 -11.40 1.93 -8.98
C VAL A 35 -12.39 1.06 -9.75
N GLY A 36 -12.26 -0.23 -9.71
CA GLY A 36 -13.21 -1.14 -10.41
C GLY A 36 -12.51 -2.33 -11.06
N GLY A 37 -11.36 -2.71 -10.52
CA GLY A 37 -10.72 -3.98 -10.81
C GLY A 37 -11.28 -5.11 -9.95
N THR A 38 -10.94 -6.35 -10.32
CA THR A 38 -11.27 -7.56 -9.56
C THR A 38 -10.12 -8.05 -8.68
N SER A 39 -8.98 -7.36 -8.69
CA SER A 39 -7.82 -7.70 -7.85
C SER A 39 -8.14 -7.58 -6.36
N GLY A 40 -8.86 -6.54 -5.97
CA GLY A 40 -9.25 -6.31 -4.58
C GLY A 40 -8.18 -5.63 -3.73
N LEU A 41 -6.99 -5.32 -4.28
CA LEU A 41 -5.87 -4.73 -3.54
C LEU A 41 -6.26 -3.40 -2.89
N TYR A 42 -6.89 -2.51 -3.64
CA TYR A 42 -7.36 -1.23 -3.10
C TYR A 42 -8.36 -1.43 -1.95
N HIS A 43 -9.34 -2.28 -2.14
CA HIS A 43 -10.39 -2.52 -1.15
C HIS A 43 -9.83 -3.10 0.16
N PHE A 44 -8.94 -4.08 0.04
CA PHE A 44 -8.25 -4.66 1.21
C PHE A 44 -7.35 -3.64 1.91
N THR A 45 -6.65 -2.79 1.17
CA THR A 45 -5.80 -1.73 1.72
C THR A 45 -6.63 -0.68 2.47
N VAL A 46 -7.80 -0.32 1.95
CA VAL A 46 -8.73 0.59 2.62
C VAL A 46 -9.26 -0.02 3.92
N LEU A 47 -9.70 -1.28 3.92
CA LEU A 47 -10.12 -1.96 5.15
C LEU A 47 -8.98 -2.00 6.18
N SER A 48 -7.76 -2.30 5.75
CA SER A 48 -6.57 -2.29 6.60
C SER A 48 -6.26 -0.90 7.16
N CYS A 49 -6.55 0.15 6.41
CA CYS A 49 -6.39 1.54 6.87
C CYS A 49 -7.30 1.87 8.08
N PHE A 50 -8.48 1.28 8.16
CA PHE A 50 -9.43 1.51 9.28
C PHE A 50 -9.26 0.52 10.44
N ALA A 51 -8.62 -0.62 10.22
CA ALA A 51 -8.45 -1.63 11.26
C ALA A 51 -7.73 -1.10 12.50
N ASN A 52 -8.25 -1.45 13.68
CA ASN A 52 -7.72 -0.98 14.96
C ASN A 52 -6.40 -1.67 15.34
N PHE A 53 -5.52 -0.92 16.01
CA PHE A 53 -4.31 -1.45 16.64
C PHE A 53 -4.55 -1.90 18.09
N ARG A 54 -5.49 -1.25 18.77
CA ARG A 54 -5.81 -1.50 20.19
C ARG A 54 -7.30 -1.74 20.33
N THR A 55 -7.70 -2.40 21.40
CA THR A 55 -9.12 -2.49 21.77
C THR A 55 -9.68 -1.10 22.02
N SER A 56 -10.82 -0.81 21.43
CA SER A 56 -11.54 0.46 21.58
C SER A 56 -13.04 0.21 21.63
N TYR A 57 -13.79 1.24 21.96
CA TYR A 57 -15.25 1.21 22.00
C TYR A 57 -15.80 2.20 20.97
N LYS A 58 -16.76 1.75 20.16
CA LYS A 58 -17.46 2.60 19.20
C LYS A 58 -18.96 2.56 19.49
N ARG A 59 -19.57 3.72 19.70
CA ARG A 59 -21.00 3.86 19.91
C ARG A 59 -21.67 4.22 18.58
N ILE A 60 -22.66 3.41 18.17
CA ILE A 60 -23.47 3.64 16.96
C ILE A 60 -24.93 3.40 17.35
N ASP A 61 -25.80 4.36 17.05
CA ASP A 61 -27.25 4.29 17.31
C ASP A 61 -27.57 3.92 18.77
N GLY A 62 -26.81 4.50 19.71
CA GLY A 62 -26.99 4.27 21.15
C GLY A 62 -26.34 2.99 21.69
N ILE A 63 -25.92 2.07 20.84
CA ILE A 63 -25.31 0.79 21.22
C ILE A 63 -23.80 0.92 21.22
N SER A 64 -23.15 0.45 22.29
CA SER A 64 -21.69 0.41 22.41
C SER A 64 -21.16 -0.94 21.93
N TYR A 65 -20.19 -0.90 21.03
CA TYR A 65 -19.55 -2.07 20.46
C TYR A 65 -18.06 -2.09 20.82
N THR A 66 -17.57 -3.22 21.25
CA THR A 66 -16.13 -3.46 21.45
C THR A 66 -15.47 -3.82 20.12
N ILE A 67 -14.41 -3.11 19.78
CA ILE A 67 -13.61 -3.30 18.56
C ILE A 67 -12.23 -3.76 19.00
N TYR A 68 -11.86 -4.99 18.62
CA TYR A 68 -10.57 -5.57 18.94
C TYR A 68 -9.50 -5.21 17.88
N PRO A 69 -8.22 -5.49 18.13
CA PRO A 69 -7.16 -5.31 17.15
C PRO A 69 -7.45 -6.06 15.84
N GLY A 70 -7.26 -5.36 14.73
CA GLY A 70 -7.59 -5.86 13.39
C GLY A 70 -9.05 -5.75 13.00
N GLU A 71 -9.92 -5.32 13.92
CA GLU A 71 -11.35 -5.13 13.65
C GLU A 71 -11.69 -3.67 13.38
N TRP A 72 -12.83 -3.47 12.70
CA TRP A 72 -13.50 -2.20 12.60
C TRP A 72 -15.02 -2.40 12.43
N LEU A 73 -15.76 -1.38 12.84
CA LEU A 73 -17.22 -1.33 12.68
C LEU A 73 -17.58 -0.06 11.92
N CYS A 74 -18.39 -0.22 10.87
CA CYS A 74 -18.85 0.90 10.04
C CYS A 74 -20.27 0.64 9.54
N ARG A 75 -20.90 1.69 9.00
CA ARG A 75 -22.16 1.55 8.25
C ARG A 75 -21.85 1.01 6.85
N VAL A 76 -22.79 0.26 6.26
CA VAL A 76 -22.66 -0.21 4.88
C VAL A 76 -22.55 0.96 3.89
N SER A 77 -23.19 2.11 4.20
CA SER A 77 -23.04 3.33 3.40
C SER A 77 -21.61 3.89 3.40
N GLU A 78 -20.91 3.85 4.54
CA GLU A 78 -19.50 4.26 4.62
C GLU A 78 -18.62 3.37 3.72
N LEU A 79 -18.87 2.05 3.70
CA LEU A 79 -18.16 1.14 2.78
C LEU A 79 -18.39 1.49 1.31
N THR A 80 -19.60 1.89 0.96
CA THR A 80 -19.94 2.31 -0.41
C THR A 80 -19.10 3.52 -0.85
N GLU A 81 -18.90 4.49 0.04
CA GLU A 81 -18.04 5.64 -0.20
C GLU A 81 -16.57 5.22 -0.31
N TRP A 82 -16.09 4.40 0.61
CA TRP A 82 -14.69 3.96 0.65
C TRP A 82 -14.30 3.14 -0.58
N PHE A 83 -15.20 2.25 -1.01
CA PHE A 83 -14.98 1.39 -2.17
C PHE A 83 -15.38 2.06 -3.49
N ARG A 84 -15.96 3.28 -3.41
CA ARG A 84 -16.46 4.01 -4.57
C ARG A 84 -17.45 3.19 -5.42
N THR A 85 -18.27 2.40 -4.77
CA THR A 85 -19.34 1.65 -5.41
C THR A 85 -20.62 2.49 -5.45
N ARG A 86 -21.45 2.23 -6.44
CA ARG A 86 -22.73 2.94 -6.60
C ARG A 86 -23.77 2.44 -5.59
N PHE A 87 -23.76 1.15 -5.30
CA PHE A 87 -24.76 0.49 -4.49
C PHE A 87 -24.16 -0.32 -3.34
N GLN A 88 -24.91 -0.45 -2.25
CA GLN A 88 -24.49 -1.18 -1.05
C GLN A 88 -24.22 -2.66 -1.31
N HIS A 89 -25.03 -3.31 -2.16
CA HIS A 89 -24.82 -4.72 -2.51
C HIS A 89 -23.47 -4.97 -3.20
N GLN A 90 -22.96 -4.00 -3.97
CA GLN A 90 -21.63 -4.08 -4.59
C GLN A 90 -20.53 -4.04 -3.53
N ALA A 91 -20.66 -3.15 -2.52
CA ALA A 91 -19.71 -3.09 -1.41
C ALA A 91 -19.71 -4.39 -0.60
N LEU A 92 -20.89 -4.98 -0.37
CA LEU A 92 -21.00 -6.28 0.31
C LEU A 92 -20.47 -7.44 -0.54
N ALA A 93 -20.62 -7.39 -1.87
CA ALA A 93 -20.02 -8.37 -2.76
C ALA A 93 -18.49 -8.36 -2.68
N ILE A 94 -17.86 -7.18 -2.61
CA ILE A 94 -16.41 -7.04 -2.41
C ILE A 94 -15.98 -7.66 -1.06
N LEU A 95 -16.73 -7.41 0.02
CA LEU A 95 -16.41 -8.03 1.32
C LEU A 95 -16.51 -9.55 1.25
N ARG A 96 -17.53 -10.08 0.57
CA ARG A 96 -17.69 -11.53 0.37
C ARG A 96 -16.49 -12.11 -0.39
N GLU A 97 -16.10 -11.48 -1.48
CA GLU A 97 -14.95 -11.92 -2.27
C GLU A 97 -13.64 -11.92 -1.44
N LEU A 98 -13.39 -10.89 -0.62
CA LEU A 98 -12.25 -10.86 0.28
C LEU A 98 -12.33 -11.91 1.41
N GLN A 99 -13.54 -12.24 1.86
CA GLN A 99 -13.76 -13.31 2.83
C GLN A 99 -13.55 -14.70 2.22
N ASP A 100 -14.01 -14.92 0.99
CA ASP A 100 -13.83 -16.18 0.26
C ASP A 100 -12.36 -16.45 -0.03
N ARG A 101 -11.57 -15.38 -0.23
CA ARG A 101 -10.09 -15.42 -0.31
C ARG A 101 -9.41 -15.55 1.07
N HIS A 102 -10.16 -15.73 2.14
CA HIS A 102 -9.64 -15.87 3.51
C HIS A 102 -8.81 -14.67 4.04
N LEU A 103 -8.97 -13.49 3.49
CA LEU A 103 -8.24 -12.28 3.91
C LEU A 103 -8.91 -11.55 5.06
N ILE A 104 -10.25 -11.62 5.13
CA ILE A 104 -11.06 -11.01 6.18
C ILE A 104 -12.11 -11.97 6.70
N THR A 105 -12.73 -11.59 7.80
CA THR A 105 -14.06 -12.08 8.20
C THR A 105 -14.95 -10.88 8.42
N TYR A 106 -16.24 -10.99 8.15
CA TYR A 106 -17.18 -9.93 8.46
C TYR A 106 -18.52 -10.48 8.94
N THR A 107 -19.23 -9.68 9.72
CA THR A 107 -20.59 -9.93 10.17
C THR A 107 -21.47 -8.71 9.95
N LEU A 108 -22.71 -8.94 9.59
CA LEU A 108 -23.72 -7.90 9.47
C LEU A 108 -24.46 -7.76 10.81
N LEU A 109 -24.59 -6.52 11.28
CA LEU A 109 -25.28 -6.15 12.52
C LEU A 109 -26.37 -5.13 12.22
N GLY A 110 -27.25 -4.85 13.21
CA GLY A 110 -28.25 -3.80 13.06
C GLY A 110 -29.18 -4.00 11.87
N ARG A 111 -29.71 -5.20 11.65
CA ARG A 111 -30.56 -5.55 10.51
C ARG A 111 -29.86 -5.31 9.15
N GLY A 112 -28.57 -5.59 9.08
CA GLY A 112 -27.78 -5.46 7.86
C GLY A 112 -27.27 -4.05 7.55
N ARG A 113 -27.49 -3.07 8.44
CA ARG A 113 -27.02 -1.68 8.23
C ARG A 113 -25.57 -1.46 8.63
N LEU A 114 -25.05 -2.28 9.54
CA LEU A 114 -23.68 -2.19 10.07
C LEU A 114 -22.89 -3.41 9.63
N VAL A 115 -21.60 -3.18 9.39
CA VAL A 115 -20.60 -4.22 9.11
C VAL A 115 -19.53 -4.15 10.16
N LYS A 116 -19.30 -5.26 10.85
CA LYS A 116 -18.10 -5.47 11.65
C LYS A 116 -17.18 -6.41 10.89
N PHE A 117 -16.00 -5.95 10.52
CA PHE A 117 -15.01 -6.77 9.82
C PHE A 117 -13.73 -6.92 10.63
N LYS A 118 -12.97 -7.97 10.34
CA LYS A 118 -11.68 -8.28 10.94
C LYS A 118 -10.69 -8.70 9.87
N ILE A 119 -9.52 -8.10 9.85
CA ILE A 119 -8.40 -8.48 8.99
C ILE A 119 -7.74 -9.72 9.57
N LYS A 120 -7.65 -10.80 8.79
CA LYS A 120 -6.95 -12.03 9.21
C LYS A 120 -5.44 -11.79 9.28
N GLY A 121 -4.80 -12.35 10.29
CA GLY A 121 -3.35 -12.19 10.49
C GLY A 121 -2.89 -10.78 10.89
N TRP A 122 -3.80 -9.85 11.22
CA TRP A 122 -3.47 -8.47 11.56
C TRP A 122 -2.34 -8.35 12.58
N CYS A 123 -2.45 -9.05 13.71
CA CYS A 123 -1.48 -8.96 14.81
C CYS A 123 -0.11 -9.57 14.47
N LYS A 124 0.02 -10.33 13.37
CA LYS A 124 1.31 -10.82 12.91
C LYS A 124 2.23 -9.70 12.42
N TYR A 125 1.63 -8.68 11.78
CA TYR A 125 2.37 -7.60 11.12
C TYR A 125 2.19 -6.24 11.80
N ASN A 126 1.14 -6.09 12.64
CA ASN A 126 0.71 -4.82 13.21
C ASN A 126 0.61 -4.91 14.74
N ARG A 127 1.71 -5.17 15.43
CA ARG A 127 1.78 -5.21 16.89
C ARG A 127 2.03 -3.83 17.47
N VAL A 128 1.38 -3.51 18.59
CA VAL A 128 1.48 -2.21 19.28
C VAL A 128 2.88 -1.97 19.83
N LEU A 129 3.59 -3.02 20.24
CA LEU A 129 4.91 -2.94 20.88
C LEU A 129 6.01 -2.33 19.99
N GLU A 130 5.81 -2.28 18.68
CA GLU A 130 6.75 -1.68 17.73
C GLU A 130 6.54 -0.15 17.57
N TYR A 131 5.62 0.45 18.36
CA TYR A 131 5.20 1.84 18.22
C TYR A 131 5.40 2.62 19.52
N ASN A 132 6.62 3.09 19.77
CA ASN A 132 6.93 3.83 20.99
C ASN A 132 6.75 5.35 20.95
N ALA A 133 6.36 5.94 19.83
CA ALA A 133 6.14 7.38 19.76
C ALA A 133 4.94 7.74 18.86
N PRO A 134 3.76 8.04 19.42
CA PRO A 134 2.69 8.66 18.65
C PRO A 134 3.12 10.08 18.29
N CYS A 135 3.39 10.34 17.02
CA CYS A 135 3.42 11.71 16.53
C CYS A 135 1.99 12.25 16.60
N GLN A 136 1.71 13.23 17.46
CA GLN A 136 0.38 13.80 17.66
C GLN A 136 -0.26 14.40 16.40
N LYS A 137 0.54 14.66 15.35
CA LYS A 137 0.08 15.25 14.09
C LYS A 137 -0.09 14.22 12.96
N ASP A 138 0.20 12.93 13.20
CA ASP A 138 0.14 11.88 12.17
C ASP A 138 -1.02 10.93 12.45
N THR A 139 -1.84 10.66 11.44
CA THR A 139 -2.91 9.65 11.52
C THR A 139 -2.38 8.22 11.64
N GLY A 140 -1.06 8.06 11.70
CA GLY A 140 -0.37 6.80 11.83
C GLY A 140 -0.23 6.03 10.52
N PHE A 141 0.30 4.82 10.64
CA PHE A 141 0.50 3.91 9.52
C PHE A 141 0.09 2.49 9.92
N PHE A 142 0.05 1.61 8.95
CA PHE A 142 -0.09 0.17 9.15
C PHE A 142 0.88 -0.56 8.22
N PHE A 143 1.14 -1.81 8.53
CA PHE A 143 1.93 -2.68 7.67
C PHE A 143 1.00 -3.56 6.82
N LEU A 144 1.24 -3.54 5.51
CA LEU A 144 0.62 -4.43 4.55
C LEU A 144 1.61 -5.55 4.18
N PRO A 145 1.25 -6.83 4.34
CA PRO A 145 2.11 -7.92 3.90
C PRO A 145 2.28 -7.92 2.39
N ILE A 146 3.51 -8.00 1.90
CA ILE A 146 3.80 -8.02 0.45
C ILE A 146 3.25 -9.29 -0.21
N SER A 147 3.27 -10.42 0.51
CA SER A 147 2.66 -11.67 0.02
C SER A 147 1.17 -11.54 -0.28
N VAL A 148 0.42 -10.89 0.62
CA VAL A 148 -1.02 -10.63 0.42
C VAL A 148 -1.25 -9.66 -0.74
N ALA A 149 -0.43 -8.61 -0.86
CA ALA A 149 -0.52 -7.68 -1.98
C ALA A 149 -0.27 -8.39 -3.32
N ASN A 150 0.76 -9.22 -3.39
CA ASN A 150 1.07 -10.02 -4.58
C ASN A 150 -0.04 -11.02 -4.93
N GLU A 151 -0.59 -11.71 -3.94
CA GLU A 151 -1.73 -12.61 -4.10
C GLU A 151 -2.93 -11.87 -4.70
N LEU A 152 -3.29 -10.72 -4.14
CA LEU A 152 -4.41 -9.90 -4.63
C LEU A 152 -4.19 -9.40 -6.06
N VAL A 153 -2.99 -8.93 -6.37
CA VAL A 153 -2.63 -8.47 -7.72
C VAL A 153 -2.74 -9.61 -8.73
N SER A 154 -2.29 -10.82 -8.36
CA SER A 154 -2.29 -11.99 -9.25
C SER A 154 -3.68 -12.64 -9.40
N ALA A 155 -4.56 -12.43 -8.43
CA ALA A 155 -5.86 -13.10 -8.38
C ALA A 155 -6.93 -12.48 -9.32
N GLY A 156 -6.65 -11.30 -9.90
CA GLY A 156 -7.63 -10.65 -10.75
C GLY A 156 -7.08 -9.47 -11.55
N ARG A 157 -7.97 -8.85 -12.31
CA ARG A 157 -7.63 -7.67 -13.10
C ARG A 157 -7.47 -6.44 -12.20
N CYS A 158 -6.31 -5.80 -12.26
CA CYS A 158 -6.04 -4.56 -11.53
C CYS A 158 -6.76 -3.36 -12.18
N SER A 159 -7.33 -2.50 -11.33
CA SER A 159 -7.73 -1.14 -11.69
C SER A 159 -6.52 -0.20 -11.77
N GLU A 160 -6.75 1.06 -12.19
CA GLU A 160 -5.72 2.11 -12.11
C GLU A 160 -5.21 2.29 -10.67
N MET A 161 -6.12 2.22 -9.69
CA MET A 161 -5.80 2.35 -8.28
C MET A 161 -5.01 1.16 -7.75
N ASP A 162 -5.37 -0.07 -8.13
CA ASP A 162 -4.63 -1.26 -7.74
C ASP A 162 -3.21 -1.22 -8.31
N ALA A 163 -3.06 -0.84 -9.58
CA ALA A 163 -1.75 -0.68 -10.23
C ALA A 163 -0.88 0.37 -9.54
N MET A 164 -1.48 1.51 -9.15
CA MET A 164 -0.77 2.55 -8.40
C MET A 164 -0.32 2.07 -7.02
N LEU A 165 -1.17 1.36 -6.29
CA LEU A 165 -0.81 0.78 -4.99
C LEU A 165 0.26 -0.30 -5.14
N ASP A 166 0.20 -1.13 -6.16
CA ASP A 166 1.21 -2.14 -6.44
C ASP A 166 2.59 -1.51 -6.70
N LEU A 167 2.66 -0.45 -7.50
CA LEU A 167 3.89 0.31 -7.70
C LEU A 167 4.39 0.93 -6.38
N TRP A 168 3.48 1.50 -5.56
CA TRP A 168 3.82 2.09 -4.27
C TRP A 168 4.40 1.07 -3.29
N ILE A 169 3.77 -0.10 -3.18
CA ILE A 169 4.20 -1.18 -2.28
C ILE A 169 5.60 -1.67 -2.63
N ASN A 170 5.94 -1.66 -3.92
CA ASN A 170 7.24 -2.08 -4.43
C ASN A 170 8.23 -0.91 -4.58
N THR A 171 8.03 0.20 -3.88
CA THR A 171 8.94 1.35 -3.92
C THR A 171 9.98 1.24 -2.82
N VAL A 172 11.24 1.38 -3.19
CA VAL A 172 12.40 1.42 -2.29
C VAL A 172 13.04 2.81 -2.30
N TYR A 173 13.68 3.17 -1.20
CA TYR A 173 14.38 4.43 -1.05
C TYR A 173 15.63 4.22 -0.19
N ASN A 174 16.75 4.80 -0.64
CA ASN A 174 18.04 4.73 0.03
C ASN A 174 18.50 3.28 0.31
N ASP A 175 18.32 2.40 -0.69
CA ASP A 175 18.76 1.02 -0.66
C ASP A 175 19.99 0.85 -1.56
N THR A 176 21.11 0.44 -1.01
CA THR A 176 22.39 0.28 -1.74
C THR A 176 22.33 -0.80 -2.84
N GLN A 177 21.35 -1.70 -2.77
CA GLN A 177 21.16 -2.76 -3.79
C GLN A 177 20.37 -2.26 -5.00
N VAL A 178 19.73 -1.09 -4.91
CA VAL A 178 18.86 -0.54 -5.95
C VAL A 178 19.42 0.76 -6.48
N GLN A 179 20.00 0.70 -7.67
CA GLN A 179 20.57 1.86 -8.34
C GLN A 179 19.54 2.98 -8.48
N GLY A 180 19.92 4.18 -8.07
CA GLY A 180 19.11 5.39 -8.15
C GLY A 180 18.19 5.61 -6.95
N SER A 181 18.08 4.66 -6.03
CA SER A 181 17.29 4.81 -4.81
C SER A 181 17.89 5.82 -3.84
N GLU A 182 19.17 6.13 -3.95
CA GLU A 182 19.88 7.15 -3.18
C GLU A 182 19.44 8.57 -3.53
N VAL A 183 18.98 8.79 -4.78
CA VAL A 183 18.50 10.09 -5.26
C VAL A 183 17.02 10.31 -4.95
N GLY A 184 16.25 9.22 -4.94
CA GLY A 184 14.81 9.28 -4.68
C GLY A 184 14.16 7.90 -4.66
N PRO A 185 12.86 7.84 -4.35
CA PRO A 185 12.14 6.57 -4.31
C PRO A 185 11.99 5.97 -5.71
N VAL A 186 12.43 4.73 -5.86
CA VAL A 186 12.39 3.95 -7.12
C VAL A 186 11.47 2.77 -6.96
N VAL A 187 10.66 2.49 -7.98
CA VAL A 187 9.90 1.24 -8.02
C VAL A 187 10.85 0.10 -8.36
N TYR A 188 10.94 -0.86 -7.45
CA TYR A 188 11.77 -2.04 -7.59
C TYR A 188 10.89 -3.30 -7.48
N MET A 189 10.65 -3.93 -8.61
CA MET A 189 9.90 -5.18 -8.66
C MET A 189 10.83 -6.29 -9.09
N ARG A 190 10.91 -7.36 -8.30
CA ARG A 190 11.64 -8.55 -8.69
C ARG A 190 10.80 -9.33 -9.69
N ASN A 191 11.35 -9.51 -10.89
CA ASN A 191 10.89 -10.57 -11.75
C ASN A 191 11.62 -11.88 -11.38
N GLY A 192 11.18 -13.03 -11.90
CA GLY A 192 11.80 -14.34 -11.63
C GLY A 192 13.27 -14.46 -12.03
N THR A 193 13.85 -13.45 -12.68
CA THR A 193 15.26 -13.38 -13.08
C THR A 193 16.11 -12.54 -12.14
N GLY A 194 15.52 -11.99 -11.06
CA GLY A 194 16.23 -11.10 -10.13
C GLY A 194 16.59 -9.73 -10.70
N SER A 195 16.13 -9.41 -11.90
CA SER A 195 16.34 -8.10 -12.53
C SER A 195 15.32 -7.09 -12.01
N PRO A 196 15.74 -5.87 -11.64
CA PRO A 196 14.82 -4.84 -11.10
C PRO A 196 13.92 -4.20 -12.17
N LEU A 197 13.91 -4.72 -13.38
CA LEU A 197 13.36 -4.06 -14.54
C LEU A 197 12.05 -4.67 -14.95
N ILE A 198 11.03 -3.84 -14.94
CA ILE A 198 9.72 -4.22 -15.43
C ILE A 198 9.40 -3.44 -16.70
N GLY A 199 9.23 -4.17 -17.79
CA GLY A 199 8.68 -3.66 -19.03
C GLY A 199 7.16 -3.55 -18.98
N TYR A 200 6.58 -2.80 -19.93
CA TYR A 200 5.12 -2.71 -20.08
C TYR A 200 4.43 -4.09 -20.22
N ALA A 201 5.11 -5.06 -20.84
CA ALA A 201 4.56 -6.40 -21.02
C ALA A 201 4.48 -7.17 -19.70
N GLU A 202 5.51 -7.07 -18.86
CA GLU A 202 5.56 -7.71 -17.54
C GLU A 202 4.55 -7.10 -16.59
N LEU A 203 4.43 -5.75 -16.59
CA LEU A 203 3.39 -5.06 -15.82
C LEU A 203 1.97 -5.43 -16.30
N ALA A 204 1.77 -5.54 -17.60
CA ALA A 204 0.49 -5.96 -18.16
C ALA A 204 0.11 -7.38 -17.70
N GLN A 205 1.07 -8.30 -17.75
CA GLN A 205 0.89 -9.66 -17.24
C GLN A 205 0.59 -9.67 -15.74
N ARG A 206 1.39 -8.94 -14.93
CA ARG A 206 1.22 -8.82 -13.49
C ARG A 206 -0.15 -8.27 -13.11
N TRP A 207 -0.64 -7.25 -13.83
CA TRP A 207 -1.92 -6.59 -13.54
C TRP A 207 -3.13 -7.23 -14.23
N GLY A 208 -2.96 -8.30 -14.98
CA GLY A 208 -4.04 -8.97 -15.71
C GLY A 208 -4.72 -8.07 -16.74
N VAL A 209 -3.94 -7.17 -17.40
CA VAL A 209 -4.45 -6.19 -18.38
C VAL A 209 -3.66 -6.25 -19.68
N SER A 210 -4.16 -5.60 -20.75
CA SER A 210 -3.39 -5.49 -21.99
C SER A 210 -2.20 -4.52 -21.83
N LYS A 211 -1.13 -4.73 -22.64
CA LYS A 211 0.03 -3.83 -22.69
C LYS A 211 -0.37 -2.37 -22.92
N ALA A 212 -1.34 -2.14 -23.80
CA ALA A 212 -1.88 -0.80 -24.07
C ALA A 212 -2.55 -0.20 -22.81
N THR A 213 -3.27 -1.01 -22.05
CA THR A 213 -3.91 -0.58 -20.80
C THR A 213 -2.87 -0.27 -19.73
N ALA A 214 -1.85 -1.10 -19.55
CA ALA A 214 -0.75 -0.83 -18.63
C ALA A 214 -0.03 0.47 -18.97
N GLY A 215 0.27 0.70 -20.26
CA GLY A 215 0.85 1.96 -20.73
C GLY A 215 -0.04 3.18 -20.49
N ARG A 216 -1.37 3.03 -20.62
CA ARG A 216 -2.32 4.11 -20.30
C ARG A 216 -2.36 4.42 -18.80
N TYR A 217 -2.31 3.40 -17.93
CA TYR A 217 -2.26 3.60 -16.48
C TYR A 217 -1.01 4.39 -16.09
N LEU A 218 0.15 3.99 -16.58
CA LEU A 218 1.41 4.65 -16.28
C LEU A 218 1.45 6.10 -16.78
N ARG A 219 1.00 6.37 -18.01
CA ARG A 219 0.92 7.74 -18.54
C ARG A 219 0.02 8.61 -17.68
N LYS A 220 -1.15 8.11 -17.30
CA LYS A 220 -2.06 8.83 -16.43
C LYS A 220 -1.45 9.15 -15.06
N MET A 221 -0.74 8.19 -14.46
CA MET A 221 -0.03 8.44 -13.20
C MET A 221 1.08 9.48 -13.35
N GLN A 222 1.72 9.53 -14.52
CA GLN A 222 2.72 10.55 -14.85
C GLN A 222 2.07 11.92 -15.04
N GLU A 223 0.95 12.01 -15.75
CA GLU A 223 0.18 13.24 -15.95
C GLU A 223 -0.34 13.83 -14.62
N LEU A 224 -0.70 12.95 -13.67
CA LEU A 224 -1.13 13.34 -12.33
C LEU A 224 0.06 13.61 -11.37
N ASP A 225 1.29 13.59 -11.88
CA ASP A 225 2.53 13.80 -11.12
C ASP A 225 2.78 12.80 -9.96
N TYR A 226 2.17 11.62 -10.02
CA TYR A 226 2.47 10.54 -9.07
C TYR A 226 3.77 9.81 -9.42
N LEU A 227 4.09 9.67 -10.72
CA LEU A 227 5.16 8.85 -11.22
C LEU A 227 5.97 9.57 -12.28
N SER A 228 7.29 9.41 -12.27
CA SER A 228 8.17 9.79 -13.39
C SER A 228 8.72 8.53 -14.03
N MET A 229 8.60 8.44 -15.35
CA MET A 229 9.15 7.35 -16.14
C MET A 229 10.40 7.81 -16.89
N ARG A 230 11.48 7.05 -16.80
CA ARG A 230 12.61 7.18 -17.72
C ARG A 230 12.60 6.00 -18.67
N VAL A 231 12.33 6.26 -19.93
CA VAL A 231 12.46 5.28 -21.01
C VAL A 231 13.88 5.40 -21.56
N ARG A 232 14.65 4.33 -21.54
CA ARG A 232 15.92 4.30 -22.26
C ARG A 232 15.63 4.11 -23.75
N THR A 233 16.04 5.09 -24.57
CA THR A 233 16.01 4.99 -26.03
C THR A 233 17.09 4.03 -26.53
N SER A 234 16.81 3.34 -27.64
CA SER A 234 17.54 2.23 -28.23
C SER A 234 18.97 2.51 -28.73
N SER A 235 19.48 3.72 -28.61
CA SER A 235 20.83 4.08 -29.05
C SER A 235 21.97 3.63 -28.11
N GLN A 236 21.65 3.04 -26.95
CA GLN A 236 22.62 2.43 -26.05
C GLN A 236 22.42 0.90 -25.92
N VAL A 237 22.48 0.22 -27.06
CA VAL A 237 22.03 -1.16 -27.34
C VAL A 237 22.97 -2.25 -26.80
N ARG A 238 23.67 -2.13 -25.71
CA ARG A 238 24.35 -3.30 -25.10
C ARG A 238 24.18 -3.50 -23.61
N GLN A 239 23.41 -2.67 -22.94
CA GLN A 239 22.98 -2.96 -21.55
C GLN A 239 21.46 -3.04 -21.54
N ARG A 240 20.94 -4.22 -21.12
CA ARG A 240 19.51 -4.53 -21.03
C ARG A 240 18.72 -3.35 -20.47
N SER A 241 17.80 -2.83 -21.30
CA SER A 241 17.08 -1.59 -21.06
C SER A 241 16.14 -1.69 -19.88
N ALA A 242 16.43 -0.91 -18.87
CA ALA A 242 15.65 -0.79 -17.66
C ALA A 242 14.73 0.43 -17.74
N ASN A 243 13.44 0.23 -17.59
CA ASN A 243 12.54 1.31 -17.29
C ASN A 243 12.60 1.60 -15.78
N HIS A 244 13.10 2.76 -15.40
CA HIS A 244 13.09 3.20 -14.02
C HIS A 244 11.85 4.05 -13.78
N PHE A 245 11.06 3.69 -12.78
CA PHE A 245 9.91 4.47 -12.33
C PHE A 245 10.29 5.20 -11.04
N TRP A 246 10.16 6.55 -11.06
CA TRP A 246 10.46 7.40 -9.93
C TRP A 246 9.17 8.03 -9.43
N TRP A 247 8.92 7.98 -8.13
CA TRP A 247 7.82 8.71 -7.55
C TRP A 247 8.12 10.21 -7.50
N ARG A 248 7.36 11.00 -8.22
CA ARG A 248 7.34 12.45 -8.07
C ARG A 248 6.24 12.80 -7.07
N ARG A 249 6.55 13.71 -6.15
CA ARG A 249 5.64 14.41 -5.23
C ARG A 249 4.33 13.72 -4.84
N SER A 250 4.37 12.86 -3.83
CA SER A 250 3.26 12.84 -2.86
C SER A 250 3.60 13.89 -1.78
N PRO A 251 2.65 14.69 -1.25
CA PRO A 251 2.87 15.55 -0.09
C PRO A 251 3.49 14.80 1.09
N ILE A 252 3.21 13.52 1.19
CA ILE A 252 3.74 12.58 2.20
C ILE A 252 5.22 12.25 1.95
N MET A 253 5.64 12.13 0.70
CA MET A 253 7.04 11.85 0.35
C MET A 253 7.92 13.09 0.58
N SER A 254 7.40 14.30 0.30
CA SER A 254 8.06 15.56 0.67
C SER A 254 8.29 15.65 2.19
N ALA A 255 7.33 15.22 3.01
CA ALA A 255 7.49 15.16 4.47
C ALA A 255 8.51 14.09 4.91
N ARG A 256 8.63 12.97 4.18
CA ARG A 256 9.62 11.91 4.46
C ARG A 256 11.03 12.35 4.06
N ALA A 257 11.20 12.96 2.90
CA ALA A 257 12.48 13.51 2.45
C ALA A 257 12.97 14.66 3.35
N LYS A 258 12.07 15.53 3.80
CA LYS A 258 12.38 16.59 4.77
C LYS A 258 12.77 16.04 6.14
N ARG A 259 12.16 14.93 6.61
CA ARG A 259 12.54 14.28 7.89
C ARG A 259 13.88 13.54 7.79
N CYS A 260 14.20 12.92 6.67
CA CYS A 260 15.51 12.32 6.46
C CYS A 260 16.61 13.36 6.26
N GLY A 261 16.32 14.52 5.66
CA GLY A 261 17.25 15.64 5.53
C GLY A 261 17.52 16.41 6.83
N ALA A 262 16.56 16.41 7.78
CA ALA A 262 16.72 17.02 9.09
C ALA A 262 17.53 16.16 10.08
N ALA A 263 17.78 14.89 9.75
CA ALA A 263 18.59 13.99 10.57
C ALA A 263 20.12 14.23 10.44
N LYS A 264 20.53 15.33 9.80
CA LYS A 264 21.97 15.70 9.69
C LYS A 264 22.60 16.25 10.96
N SER A 265 21.92 16.24 12.12
CA SER A 265 22.51 16.73 13.36
C SER A 265 21.94 16.12 14.64
N ILE A 266 21.65 14.81 14.66
CA ILE A 266 21.44 14.12 15.93
C ILE A 266 22.67 13.23 16.17
N PRO A 267 23.51 13.54 17.17
CA PRO A 267 24.61 12.66 17.53
C PRO A 267 24.04 11.33 18.00
N ALA A 268 24.71 10.25 17.61
CA ALA A 268 24.47 8.88 18.03
C ALA A 268 24.61 8.74 19.57
N ARG A 269 23.61 9.14 20.31
CA ARG A 269 23.42 8.86 21.73
C ARG A 269 21.93 8.75 22.00
N CYS A 270 21.42 7.54 21.96
CA CYS A 270 20.31 7.02 22.75
C CYS A 270 19.81 5.70 22.18
N CYS A 271 20.54 4.64 22.45
CA CYS A 271 20.01 3.29 22.60
C CYS A 271 20.94 2.48 23.49
N THR A 272 21.10 2.94 24.73
CA THR A 272 21.45 2.04 25.84
C THR A 272 20.33 2.20 26.85
N LEU A 273 19.52 1.19 26.93
CA LEU A 273 18.61 0.96 28.06
C LEU A 273 19.18 -0.17 28.90
N PRO A 274 19.07 -0.04 30.24
CA PRO A 274 19.43 -1.12 31.15
C PRO A 274 18.49 -2.32 31.03
#